data_376edb41a42946dc3371d5c7e7a4c08c
#
_entry.id   376edb41a42946dc3371d5c7e7a4c08c
#
_cell.length_a   1.000
_cell.length_b   1.000
_cell.length_c   1.000
_cell.angle_alpha   90.00
_cell.angle_beta   90.00
_cell.angle_gamma   90.00
#
_symmetry.space_group_name_H-M   'P 1'
#
loop_
_entity.id
_entity.type
_entity.pdbx_description
1 polymer ?
#
loop_
_entity_poly.entity_id
_entity_poly.type
_entity_poly.pdbx_seq_one_letter_code
_entity_poly.pdbx_strand_id
1 'polypeptide(L)'
;MLFSDHDLLQLDEEYLTSLDSHALLAVSRKLLLDLKESRERLNQTPDNSSVPPSSKPAYLGIEFDEKPDLDSDEIDTDNHATPESNKNKKEDKPPPPENSSETDPSSSGGGKSDQRRKPGKQVGAPGYGRNQKIPPHHIDEHRPECCAACDQPIPKDAPFAALLGFYVFDLQIGSPSRPGIQLICTLHRYGESRCSCGHLTKTEPGQGDVYHPPGRKLPTALSERRLVGPTLASLIICLAFRMRLSRPRIREFLNDWLNLKLSKGTISNCISEAGLAAGPIENQLIEEVRQSGLLFVDETPWKEWGKVLWLWVFVAGPVVLFLVRRRTREVLMHVLGDIFSGWLMSDGLKVYRDYSKRLRCHAHLTRKALGLVESLDKEAKEFGEIALFALTMAHMQVKGKLEPANLCHVMLSAFKQFCELHKDHCHEKTRQLAVEFLNDWDAIWKVLDFPDLPLTNNEAERALRHWVIARLISHGTRTPEGSRTLGILASIIETCRVRGILPWPYLASVIAARRRGKIAPTLPISAVN
;
A
#
# COMPACT_ATOMS: atom_id res chain seq x y z
N MET A 1 29.51 3.87 16.01
CA MET A 1 29.92 4.15 17.39
C MET A 1 31.09 3.25 17.74
N LEU A 2 32.11 3.80 18.35
CA LEU A 2 33.37 3.11 18.72
C LEU A 2 33.27 2.42 20.08
N PHE A 3 32.36 2.90 20.95
CA PHE A 3 32.03 2.28 22.21
C PHE A 3 30.65 1.61 22.17
N SER A 4 30.58 0.42 22.75
CA SER A 4 29.30 -0.23 23.03
C SER A 4 28.66 0.32 24.30
N ASP A 5 27.37 0.03 24.54
CA ASP A 5 26.72 0.39 25.81
C ASP A 5 27.44 -0.22 27.01
N HIS A 6 28.00 -1.42 26.84
CA HIS A 6 28.79 -2.09 27.86
C HIS A 6 30.11 -1.36 28.14
N ASP A 7 30.81 -0.85 27.10
CA ASP A 7 32.05 -0.09 27.26
C ASP A 7 31.77 1.24 27.96
N LEU A 8 30.65 1.90 27.61
CA LEU A 8 30.27 3.18 28.24
C LEU A 8 29.94 3.04 29.74
N LEU A 9 29.37 1.88 30.15
CA LEU A 9 29.08 1.60 31.55
C LEU A 9 30.37 1.38 32.38
N GLN A 10 31.49 1.07 31.74
CA GLN A 10 32.80 0.89 32.39
C GLN A 10 33.64 2.17 32.43
N LEU A 11 33.23 3.22 31.72
CA LEU A 11 33.91 4.53 31.69
C LEU A 11 33.37 5.41 32.82
N ASP A 12 33.74 5.08 34.04
CA ASP A 12 33.47 5.91 35.22
C ASP A 12 34.60 6.89 35.55
N GLU A 13 34.40 7.76 36.53
CA GLU A 13 35.36 8.77 36.94
C GLU A 13 36.63 8.14 37.53
N GLU A 14 36.49 7.02 38.22
CA GLU A 14 37.63 6.30 38.83
C GLU A 14 38.52 5.70 37.74
N TYR A 15 37.93 5.07 36.73
CA TYR A 15 38.67 4.56 35.59
C TYR A 15 39.36 5.67 34.78
N LEU A 16 38.67 6.78 34.49
CA LEU A 16 39.24 7.88 33.73
C LEU A 16 40.41 8.55 34.46
N THR A 17 40.33 8.66 35.77
CA THR A 17 41.42 9.22 36.59
C THR A 17 42.63 8.30 36.74
N SER A 18 42.43 6.98 36.54
CA SER A 18 43.51 5.99 36.56
C SER A 18 44.35 5.96 35.28
N LEU A 19 43.89 6.57 34.20
CA LEU A 19 44.55 6.58 32.91
C LEU A 19 45.74 7.57 32.84
N ASP A 20 46.77 7.18 32.14
CA ASP A 20 47.84 8.13 31.78
C ASP A 20 47.34 9.14 30.72
N SER A 21 48.07 10.23 30.51
CA SER A 21 47.68 11.30 29.58
C SER A 21 47.49 10.84 28.15
N HIS A 22 48.21 9.81 27.68
CA HIS A 22 48.09 9.28 26.33
C HIS A 22 46.83 8.42 26.20
N ALA A 23 46.55 7.54 27.15
CA ALA A 23 45.37 6.71 27.19
C ALA A 23 44.08 7.57 27.35
N LEU A 24 44.13 8.60 28.24
CA LEU A 24 43.02 9.54 28.43
C LEU A 24 42.70 10.31 27.14
N LEU A 25 43.73 10.75 26.40
CA LEU A 25 43.55 11.41 25.11
C LEU A 25 42.93 10.47 24.07
N ALA A 26 43.34 9.20 24.06
CA ALA A 26 42.75 8.18 23.14
C ALA A 26 41.28 7.92 23.43
N VAL A 27 40.89 7.76 24.71
CA VAL A 27 39.51 7.60 25.15
C VAL A 27 38.68 8.85 24.81
N SER A 28 39.20 10.04 25.10
CA SER A 28 38.53 11.32 24.81
C SER A 28 38.28 11.52 23.33
N ARG A 29 39.21 11.14 22.47
CA ARG A 29 39.02 11.17 20.99
C ARG A 29 37.90 10.22 20.54
N LYS A 30 37.84 9.01 21.07
CA LYS A 30 36.77 8.05 20.74
C LYS A 30 35.40 8.55 21.21
N LEU A 31 35.31 9.08 22.45
CA LEU A 31 34.07 9.67 22.97
C LEU A 31 33.60 10.86 22.13
N LEU A 32 34.53 11.71 21.69
CA LEU A 32 34.23 12.86 20.84
C LEU A 32 33.65 12.40 19.48
N LEU A 33 34.24 11.37 18.88
CA LEU A 33 33.75 10.79 17.63
C LEU A 33 32.34 10.19 17.81
N ASP A 34 32.11 9.42 18.87
CA ASP A 34 30.79 8.84 19.17
C ASP A 34 29.74 9.93 19.46
N LEU A 35 30.12 11.01 20.14
CA LEU A 35 29.21 12.12 20.38
C LEU A 35 28.83 12.85 19.08
N LYS A 36 29.79 13.10 18.19
CA LYS A 36 29.54 13.69 16.87
C LYS A 36 28.59 12.81 16.06
N GLU A 37 28.87 11.49 15.98
CA GLU A 37 28.03 10.53 15.28
C GLU A 37 26.62 10.47 15.86
N SER A 38 26.47 10.48 17.19
CA SER A 38 25.17 10.49 17.86
C SER A 38 24.37 11.75 17.53
N ARG A 39 24.98 12.92 17.50
CA ARG A 39 24.33 14.17 17.09
C ARG A 39 23.91 14.14 15.62
N GLU A 40 24.74 13.62 14.73
CA GLU A 40 24.38 13.46 13.32
C GLU A 40 23.20 12.51 13.11
N ARG A 41 23.12 11.43 13.90
CA ARG A 41 21.99 10.51 13.87
C ARG A 41 20.68 11.20 14.33
N LEU A 42 20.75 12.04 15.36
CA LEU A 42 19.61 12.80 15.85
C LEU A 42 19.13 13.87 14.86
N ASN A 43 20.05 14.46 14.10
CA ASN A 43 19.77 15.49 13.11
C ASN A 43 19.35 14.92 11.73
N GLN A 44 19.22 13.59 11.60
CA GLN A 44 18.78 12.99 10.34
C GLN A 44 17.34 13.35 10.00
N THR A 45 17.15 13.92 8.82
CA THR A 45 15.86 14.24 8.22
C THR A 45 15.74 13.54 6.86
N PRO A 46 14.56 13.45 6.27
CA PRO A 46 14.40 12.96 4.90
C PRO A 46 15.13 13.81 3.85
N ASP A 47 15.49 15.02 4.18
CA ASP A 47 16.15 15.96 3.27
C ASP A 47 17.67 15.78 3.24
N ASN A 48 18.25 15.29 4.36
CA ASN A 48 19.70 15.09 4.53
C ASN A 48 20.11 13.62 4.76
N SER A 49 19.21 12.68 4.53
CA SER A 49 19.48 11.25 4.72
C SER A 49 18.56 10.38 3.85
N SER A 50 18.77 9.07 3.89
CA SER A 50 17.86 8.09 3.24
C SER A 50 16.62 7.75 4.07
N VAL A 51 16.37 8.48 5.15
CA VAL A 51 15.17 8.29 5.97
C VAL A 51 13.93 8.68 5.14
N PRO A 52 12.91 7.80 5.01
CA PRO A 52 11.75 8.11 4.21
C PRO A 52 11.00 9.34 4.74
N PRO A 53 10.42 10.19 3.87
CA PRO A 53 9.61 11.34 4.29
C PRO A 53 8.47 10.98 5.24
N SER A 54 7.97 9.75 5.16
CA SER A 54 6.95 9.20 6.07
C SER A 54 7.43 8.98 7.51
N SER A 55 8.71 9.11 7.79
CA SER A 55 9.29 9.00 9.15
C SER A 55 9.23 10.32 9.91
N LYS A 56 8.95 11.45 9.24
CA LYS A 56 8.70 12.73 9.94
C LYS A 56 7.39 12.61 10.74
N PRO A 57 7.37 12.93 12.04
CA PRO A 57 6.11 13.10 12.77
C PRO A 57 5.26 14.18 12.10
N ALA A 58 3.95 13.94 12.01
CA ALA A 58 3.04 14.83 11.27
C ALA A 58 3.02 16.29 11.76
N TYR A 59 3.46 16.53 13.01
CA TYR A 59 3.51 17.86 13.62
C TYR A 59 4.80 18.64 13.35
N LEU A 60 5.87 18.00 12.83
CA LEU A 60 7.13 18.67 12.49
C LEU A 60 7.15 19.27 11.07
N GLY A 61 6.07 19.17 10.32
CA GLY A 61 5.94 19.67 8.95
C GLY A 61 5.09 20.93 8.81
N ILE A 62 4.71 21.60 9.90
CA ILE A 62 4.02 22.88 9.86
C ILE A 62 5.08 23.97 10.12
N GLU A 63 5.89 24.24 9.12
CA GLU A 63 6.50 25.56 9.00
C GLU A 63 5.38 26.50 8.55
N PHE A 64 4.97 27.39 9.44
CA PHE A 64 4.21 28.57 9.05
C PHE A 64 5.17 29.42 8.23
N ASP A 65 5.01 29.42 6.91
CA ASP A 65 5.58 30.44 6.04
C ASP A 65 4.88 31.75 6.40
N GLU A 66 5.40 32.46 7.39
CA GLU A 66 5.16 33.86 7.59
C GLU A 66 5.93 34.63 6.51
N LYS A 67 5.32 34.78 5.34
CA LYS A 67 5.59 35.92 4.50
C LYS A 67 4.47 36.93 4.73
N PRO A 68 4.78 38.14 5.22
CA PRO A 68 3.79 39.20 5.30
C PRO A 68 3.55 39.73 3.87
N ASP A 69 2.44 39.38 3.28
CA ASP A 69 1.87 40.16 2.19
C ASP A 69 1.19 41.37 2.80
N LEU A 70 1.90 42.50 2.72
CA LEU A 70 1.33 43.82 2.80
C LEU A 70 0.45 44.01 1.56
N ASP A 71 -0.87 44.02 1.74
CA ASP A 71 -1.69 45.06 1.13
C ASP A 71 -3.04 45.16 1.84
N SER A 72 -3.31 46.39 2.18
CA SER A 72 -4.46 47.11 2.74
C SER A 72 -5.84 46.64 2.23
N ASP A 73 -6.87 46.52 3.08
CA ASP A 73 -7.81 47.60 3.41
C ASP A 73 -9.01 47.11 4.24
N GLU A 74 -9.25 47.91 5.32
CA GLU A 74 -10.53 48.31 5.94
C GLU A 74 -11.47 47.29 6.60
N ILE A 75 -11.46 47.34 7.94
CA ILE A 75 -12.50 47.73 8.90
C ILE A 75 -13.83 46.95 8.84
N ASP A 76 -14.14 46.17 9.87
CA ASP A 76 -15.19 46.53 10.82
C ASP A 76 -15.13 45.73 12.15
N THR A 77 -15.31 46.50 13.20
CA THR A 77 -15.40 46.14 14.61
C THR A 77 -16.71 45.43 14.92
N ASP A 78 -16.71 44.40 15.77
CA ASP A 78 -17.39 44.40 17.05
C ASP A 78 -17.30 43.09 17.86
N ASN A 79 -16.75 43.28 19.04
CA ASN A 79 -17.15 42.81 20.38
C ASN A 79 -17.33 41.35 20.78
N HIS A 80 -16.57 41.07 21.84
CA HIS A 80 -16.90 40.30 23.09
C HIS A 80 -16.78 38.75 23.02
N ALA A 81 -16.04 38.12 23.79
CA ALA A 81 -15.70 38.03 25.18
C ALA A 81 -15.00 36.68 25.42
N THR A 82 -13.89 36.72 26.07
CA THR A 82 -13.27 35.59 26.77
C THR A 82 -14.10 35.25 28.04
N PRO A 83 -14.08 34.02 28.51
CA PRO A 83 -13.55 33.81 29.84
C PRO A 83 -12.59 32.60 30.00
N GLU A 84 -11.51 32.91 30.63
CA GLU A 84 -10.80 32.27 31.75
C GLU A 84 -10.82 30.76 31.97
N SER A 85 -9.60 30.31 32.15
CA SER A 85 -9.11 29.11 32.81
C SER A 85 -9.93 28.64 34.04
N ASN A 86 -10.15 27.33 34.15
CA ASN A 86 -10.15 26.70 35.47
C ASN A 86 -9.51 25.30 35.45
N LYS A 87 -8.57 25.15 36.37
CA LYS A 87 -7.87 23.92 36.74
C LYS A 87 -8.72 23.09 37.72
N ASN A 88 -8.44 21.80 37.70
CA ASN A 88 -8.59 20.80 38.75
C ASN A 88 -9.99 20.18 38.99
N LYS A 89 -10.09 18.86 38.73
CA LYS A 89 -10.15 17.86 39.81
C LYS A 89 -10.23 16.44 39.27
N LYS A 90 -9.36 15.60 39.83
CA LYS A 90 -9.48 14.15 39.82
C LYS A 90 -10.75 13.79 40.62
N GLU A 91 -11.59 12.90 40.06
CA GLU A 91 -12.54 12.13 40.85
C GLU A 91 -12.36 10.64 40.56
N ASP A 92 -12.12 9.93 41.64
CA ASP A 92 -12.03 8.48 41.77
C ASP A 92 -13.38 7.82 41.45
N LYS A 93 -13.34 6.74 40.68
CA LYS A 93 -14.50 5.83 40.57
C LYS A 93 -14.32 4.66 41.54
N PRO A 94 -15.38 4.28 42.28
CA PRO A 94 -15.34 3.15 43.19
C PRO A 94 -15.41 1.79 42.46
N PRO A 95 -14.90 0.71 43.09
CA PRO A 95 -14.93 -0.64 42.54
C PRO A 95 -16.34 -1.29 42.67
N PRO A 96 -16.64 -2.28 41.78
CA PRO A 96 -17.90 -2.99 41.87
C PRO A 96 -17.91 -4.03 43.01
N PRO A 97 -19.08 -4.40 43.57
CA PRO A 97 -19.19 -5.23 44.77
C PRO A 97 -18.93 -6.72 44.50
N GLU A 98 -18.22 -7.33 45.44
CA GLU A 98 -18.05 -8.76 45.59
C GLU A 98 -19.37 -9.41 46.02
N ASN A 99 -19.74 -10.50 45.38
CA ASN A 99 -20.71 -11.43 45.94
C ASN A 99 -20.04 -12.81 46.08
N SER A 100 -19.87 -13.15 47.36
CA SER A 100 -19.51 -14.44 47.89
C SER A 100 -20.64 -15.46 47.75
N SER A 101 -20.34 -16.69 47.34
CA SER A 101 -20.85 -17.89 48.02
C SER A 101 -20.07 -19.13 47.58
N GLU A 102 -19.55 -19.78 48.58
CA GLU A 102 -18.81 -21.01 48.65
C GLU A 102 -19.58 -22.22 48.07
N THR A 103 -18.89 -23.12 47.43
CA THR A 103 -18.79 -24.53 47.85
C THR A 103 -17.90 -25.31 46.88
N ASP A 104 -16.77 -25.83 47.39
CA ASP A 104 -16.03 -27.01 46.88
C ASP A 104 -16.77 -28.31 47.27
N PRO A 105 -16.51 -29.50 46.68
CA PRO A 105 -15.16 -30.06 46.47
C PRO A 105 -14.91 -31.02 45.29
N SER A 106 -13.62 -31.18 45.02
CA SER A 106 -12.90 -32.38 44.62
C SER A 106 -12.95 -32.93 43.19
N SER A 107 -11.76 -33.00 42.68
CA SER A 107 -11.02 -34.07 42.04
C SER A 107 -10.85 -34.14 40.53
N SER A 108 -9.60 -34.35 40.21
CA SER A 108 -8.99 -35.05 39.08
C SER A 108 -8.63 -34.27 37.83
N GLY A 109 -7.32 -34.35 37.58
CA GLY A 109 -6.58 -33.74 36.49
C GLY A 109 -7.00 -34.21 35.11
N GLY A 110 -6.80 -33.28 34.18
CA GLY A 110 -6.89 -33.52 32.75
C GLY A 110 -6.36 -32.29 32.04
N GLY A 111 -5.20 -32.42 31.41
CA GLY A 111 -4.56 -31.36 30.64
C GLY A 111 -5.51 -30.79 29.59
N LYS A 112 -5.89 -29.53 29.76
CA LYS A 112 -6.60 -28.76 28.71
C LYS A 112 -5.60 -28.37 27.65
N SER A 113 -5.58 -29.14 26.55
CA SER A 113 -5.00 -28.68 25.30
C SER A 113 -5.66 -27.34 24.91
N ASP A 114 -4.84 -26.33 24.77
CA ASP A 114 -5.22 -24.99 24.32
C ASP A 114 -5.63 -25.05 22.84
N GLN A 115 -6.79 -25.64 22.55
CA GLN A 115 -7.38 -25.64 21.22
C GLN A 115 -7.91 -24.22 20.95
N ARG A 116 -7.07 -23.39 20.32
CA ARG A 116 -7.50 -22.11 19.76
C ARG A 116 -8.77 -22.30 18.93
N ARG A 117 -9.86 -21.72 19.39
CA ARG A 117 -11.16 -21.78 18.70
C ARG A 117 -10.98 -21.32 17.25
N LYS A 118 -11.44 -22.13 16.29
CA LYS A 118 -11.37 -21.79 14.87
C LYS A 118 -12.13 -20.48 14.65
N PRO A 119 -11.59 -19.54 13.82
CA PRO A 119 -12.30 -18.32 13.47
C PRO A 119 -13.62 -18.66 12.76
N GLY A 120 -14.70 -17.98 13.15
CA GLY A 120 -16.01 -18.19 12.55
C GLY A 120 -17.10 -18.48 13.56
N LYS A 121 -18.32 -18.74 13.07
CA LYS A 121 -19.47 -19.10 13.89
C LYS A 121 -19.25 -20.47 14.51
N GLN A 122 -19.26 -20.54 15.84
CA GLN A 122 -19.14 -21.79 16.57
C GLN A 122 -20.43 -22.61 16.47
N VAL A 123 -20.32 -23.94 16.56
CA VAL A 123 -21.48 -24.85 16.60
C VAL A 123 -22.38 -24.45 17.78
N GLY A 124 -23.68 -24.34 17.52
CA GLY A 124 -24.68 -23.91 18.53
C GLY A 124 -24.79 -22.39 18.75
N ALA A 125 -23.95 -21.56 18.14
CA ALA A 125 -24.12 -20.10 18.24
C ALA A 125 -25.39 -19.64 17.53
N PRO A 126 -26.18 -18.69 18.15
CA PRO A 126 -27.42 -18.20 17.56
C PRO A 126 -27.16 -17.58 16.19
N GLY A 127 -28.07 -17.82 15.23
CA GLY A 127 -28.03 -17.22 13.91
C GLY A 127 -28.49 -15.76 14.00
N TYR A 128 -27.65 -14.84 13.50
CA TYR A 128 -28.07 -13.45 13.32
C TYR A 128 -28.50 -13.28 11.87
N GLY A 129 -29.81 -13.14 11.65
CA GLY A 129 -30.38 -12.77 10.36
C GLY A 129 -30.29 -11.26 10.13
N ARG A 130 -30.50 -10.85 8.88
CA ARG A 130 -30.63 -9.43 8.55
C ARG A 130 -31.99 -8.91 9.02
N ASN A 131 -31.99 -7.91 9.88
CA ASN A 131 -33.22 -7.30 10.41
C ASN A 131 -33.74 -6.13 9.54
N GLN A 132 -32.89 -5.57 8.66
CA GLN A 132 -33.29 -4.48 7.78
C GLN A 132 -34.07 -5.02 6.59
N LYS A 133 -35.33 -4.58 6.44
CA LYS A 133 -36.18 -4.82 5.29
C LYS A 133 -36.19 -3.57 4.42
N ILE A 134 -35.78 -3.72 3.15
CA ILE A 134 -35.84 -2.67 2.14
C ILE A 134 -36.79 -3.15 1.06
N PRO A 135 -37.84 -2.38 0.70
CA PRO A 135 -38.73 -2.75 -0.40
C PRO A 135 -37.93 -2.91 -1.70
N PRO A 136 -38.16 -3.95 -2.49
CA PRO A 136 -37.51 -4.07 -3.78
C PRO A 136 -38.03 -3.01 -4.76
N HIS A 137 -37.11 -2.38 -5.50
CA HIS A 137 -37.43 -1.49 -6.60
C HIS A 137 -37.83 -2.31 -7.86
N HIS A 138 -37.19 -3.49 -8.01
CA HIS A 138 -37.42 -4.42 -9.09
C HIS A 138 -37.63 -5.84 -8.55
N ILE A 139 -38.50 -6.61 -9.21
CA ILE A 139 -38.69 -8.02 -8.92
C ILE A 139 -38.46 -8.77 -10.24
N ASP A 140 -37.42 -9.60 -10.25
CA ASP A 140 -37.04 -10.44 -11.38
C ASP A 140 -37.47 -11.89 -11.11
N GLU A 141 -38.43 -12.41 -11.83
CA GLU A 141 -38.85 -13.79 -11.74
C GLU A 141 -38.09 -14.65 -12.75
N HIS A 142 -37.28 -15.57 -12.22
CA HIS A 142 -36.54 -16.54 -13.03
C HIS A 142 -37.44 -17.74 -13.31
N ARG A 143 -38.16 -17.68 -14.42
CA ARG A 143 -39.09 -18.72 -14.87
C ARG A 143 -38.37 -19.74 -15.74
N PRO A 144 -38.76 -21.03 -15.71
CA PRO A 144 -38.23 -22.00 -16.65
C PRO A 144 -38.75 -21.69 -18.06
N GLU A 145 -37.85 -21.74 -19.04
CA GLU A 145 -38.18 -21.48 -20.46
C GLU A 145 -38.87 -22.69 -21.12
N CYS A 146 -38.41 -23.91 -20.79
CA CYS A 146 -38.92 -25.15 -21.32
C CYS A 146 -39.30 -26.13 -20.20
N CYS A 147 -40.21 -27.00 -20.46
CA CYS A 147 -40.65 -28.09 -19.57
C CYS A 147 -39.57 -29.17 -19.48
N ALA A 148 -39.15 -29.56 -18.27
CA ALA A 148 -38.17 -30.61 -18.08
C ALA A 148 -38.65 -32.03 -18.48
N ALA A 149 -39.96 -32.24 -18.65
CA ALA A 149 -40.52 -33.54 -19.00
C ALA A 149 -40.85 -33.68 -20.50
N CYS A 150 -41.38 -32.65 -21.16
CA CYS A 150 -41.82 -32.74 -22.55
C CYS A 150 -41.11 -31.76 -23.50
N ASP A 151 -40.13 -31.02 -22.98
CA ASP A 151 -39.29 -30.04 -23.70
C ASP A 151 -40.06 -28.92 -24.43
N GLN A 152 -41.38 -28.81 -24.18
CA GLN A 152 -42.20 -27.75 -24.76
C GLN A 152 -41.96 -26.41 -24.04
N PRO A 153 -41.99 -25.30 -24.77
CA PRO A 153 -41.85 -23.96 -24.15
C PRO A 153 -42.97 -23.72 -23.13
N ILE A 154 -42.61 -23.18 -21.98
CA ILE A 154 -43.58 -22.77 -20.96
C ILE A 154 -43.96 -21.31 -21.23
N PRO A 155 -45.28 -21.01 -21.40
CA PRO A 155 -45.72 -19.64 -21.62
C PRO A 155 -45.27 -18.68 -20.52
N LYS A 156 -44.92 -17.45 -20.86
CA LYS A 156 -44.46 -16.43 -19.88
C LYS A 156 -45.54 -16.06 -18.87
N ASP A 157 -46.78 -16.22 -19.18
CA ASP A 157 -47.98 -16.01 -18.35
C ASP A 157 -48.39 -17.24 -17.54
N ALA A 158 -47.72 -18.39 -17.72
CA ALA A 158 -47.98 -19.58 -16.92
C ALA A 158 -47.87 -19.27 -15.42
N PRO A 159 -48.73 -19.88 -14.55
CA PRO A 159 -48.65 -19.70 -13.12
C PRO A 159 -47.24 -19.98 -12.59
N PHE A 160 -46.69 -19.04 -11.80
CA PHE A 160 -45.36 -19.13 -11.20
C PHE A 160 -45.47 -19.13 -9.67
N ALA A 161 -44.96 -20.16 -9.04
CA ALA A 161 -44.85 -20.25 -7.58
C ALA A 161 -43.40 -20.02 -7.14
N ALA A 162 -43.14 -18.91 -6.50
CA ALA A 162 -41.80 -18.58 -5.97
C ALA A 162 -41.46 -19.47 -4.78
N LEU A 163 -40.35 -20.19 -4.86
CA LEU A 163 -39.80 -21.06 -3.80
C LEU A 163 -38.63 -20.43 -3.04
N LEU A 164 -37.79 -19.67 -3.77
CA LEU A 164 -36.60 -19.02 -3.24
C LEU A 164 -36.53 -17.56 -3.67
N GLY A 165 -35.96 -16.71 -2.83
CA GLY A 165 -35.74 -15.32 -3.19
C GLY A 165 -34.44 -14.76 -2.62
N PHE A 166 -33.75 -13.94 -3.42
CA PHE A 166 -32.50 -13.28 -3.02
C PHE A 166 -32.55 -11.79 -3.33
N TYR A 167 -32.17 -10.98 -2.33
CA TYR A 167 -32.02 -9.54 -2.51
C TYR A 167 -30.63 -9.21 -2.99
N VAL A 168 -30.52 -8.35 -4.00
CA VAL A 168 -29.28 -7.74 -4.48
C VAL A 168 -29.40 -6.24 -4.34
N PHE A 169 -28.46 -5.62 -3.62
CA PHE A 169 -28.31 -4.18 -3.51
C PHE A 169 -27.17 -3.75 -4.41
N ASP A 170 -27.48 -2.90 -5.38
CA ASP A 170 -26.48 -2.32 -6.28
C ASP A 170 -26.67 -0.82 -6.43
N LEU A 171 -25.73 -0.15 -7.10
CA LEU A 171 -25.78 1.28 -7.36
C LEU A 171 -26.07 1.53 -8.83
N GLN A 172 -27.01 2.41 -9.08
CA GLN A 172 -27.19 3.06 -10.37
C GLN A 172 -26.50 4.43 -10.30
N ILE A 173 -25.49 4.61 -11.17
CA ILE A 173 -24.83 5.88 -11.34
C ILE A 173 -25.60 6.67 -12.39
N GLY A 174 -25.92 7.92 -12.08
CA GLY A 174 -26.64 8.81 -12.98
C GLY A 174 -25.83 9.18 -14.23
N SER A 175 -26.52 9.80 -15.17
CA SER A 175 -25.92 10.38 -16.38
C SER A 175 -25.61 11.88 -16.17
N PRO A 176 -24.88 12.53 -17.09
CA PRO A 176 -24.69 13.98 -17.04
C PRO A 176 -25.99 14.79 -16.98
N SER A 177 -27.07 14.27 -17.58
CA SER A 177 -28.40 14.90 -17.55
C SER A 177 -29.19 14.63 -16.26
N ARG A 178 -28.83 13.57 -15.52
CA ARG A 178 -29.40 13.21 -14.21
C ARG A 178 -28.28 12.73 -13.30
N PRO A 179 -27.47 13.63 -12.74
CA PRO A 179 -26.35 13.27 -11.89
C PRO A 179 -26.83 12.70 -10.57
N GLY A 180 -26.01 11.85 -9.96
CA GLY A 180 -26.26 11.28 -8.64
C GLY A 180 -25.99 9.79 -8.57
N ILE A 181 -26.20 9.23 -7.39
CA ILE A 181 -26.04 7.81 -7.10
C ILE A 181 -27.32 7.34 -6.41
N GLN A 182 -27.94 6.31 -6.96
CA GLN A 182 -29.15 5.71 -6.39
C GLN A 182 -28.88 4.28 -5.97
N LEU A 183 -29.30 3.91 -4.76
CA LEU A 183 -29.30 2.53 -4.30
C LEU A 183 -30.52 1.80 -4.92
N ILE A 184 -30.26 0.74 -5.66
CA ILE A 184 -31.28 -0.13 -6.26
C ILE A 184 -31.32 -1.45 -5.50
N CYS A 185 -32.52 -1.87 -5.13
CA CYS A 185 -32.80 -3.17 -4.52
C CYS A 185 -33.57 -4.03 -5.51
N THR A 186 -32.98 -5.14 -5.97
CA THR A 186 -33.65 -6.13 -6.83
C THR A 186 -33.91 -7.40 -6.03
N LEU A 187 -35.14 -7.92 -6.11
CA LEU A 187 -35.52 -9.22 -5.57
C LEU A 187 -35.58 -10.23 -6.71
N HIS A 188 -34.61 -11.13 -6.75
CA HIS A 188 -34.62 -12.27 -7.66
C HIS A 188 -35.42 -13.40 -7.05
N ARG A 189 -36.50 -13.86 -7.74
CA ARG A 189 -37.34 -14.97 -7.32
C ARG A 189 -37.12 -16.17 -8.21
N TYR A 190 -36.86 -17.31 -7.60
CA TYR A 190 -36.75 -18.61 -8.27
C TYR A 190 -37.90 -19.51 -7.83
N GLY A 191 -38.43 -20.27 -8.72
CA GLY A 191 -39.63 -21.05 -8.41
C GLY A 191 -39.95 -22.10 -9.44
N GLU A 192 -41.20 -22.48 -9.49
CA GLU A 192 -41.70 -23.48 -10.42
C GLU A 192 -42.87 -22.96 -11.26
N SER A 193 -42.94 -23.43 -12.48
CA SER A 193 -44.06 -23.19 -13.39
C SER A 193 -44.63 -24.51 -13.88
N ARG A 194 -45.95 -24.56 -14.05
CA ARG A 194 -46.65 -25.73 -14.54
C ARG A 194 -46.78 -25.70 -16.06
N CYS A 195 -46.30 -26.75 -16.72
CA CYS A 195 -46.47 -26.95 -18.15
C CYS A 195 -47.89 -27.43 -18.49
N SER A 196 -48.33 -27.25 -19.73
CA SER A 196 -49.58 -27.81 -20.24
C SER A 196 -49.69 -29.35 -20.12
N CYS A 197 -48.55 -30.07 -20.12
CA CYS A 197 -48.49 -31.50 -19.84
C CYS A 197 -48.72 -31.88 -18.37
N GLY A 198 -48.90 -30.89 -17.48
CA GLY A 198 -49.09 -31.08 -16.04
C GLY A 198 -47.82 -31.12 -15.21
N HIS A 199 -46.63 -31.22 -15.83
CA HIS A 199 -45.35 -31.28 -15.12
C HIS A 199 -44.96 -29.92 -14.51
N LEU A 200 -44.41 -29.93 -13.27
CA LEU A 200 -43.85 -28.74 -12.60
C LEU A 200 -42.34 -28.69 -12.83
N THR A 201 -41.92 -27.69 -13.57
CA THR A 201 -40.47 -27.44 -13.81
C THR A 201 -39.97 -26.35 -12.89
N LYS A 202 -38.86 -26.62 -12.21
CA LYS A 202 -38.21 -25.69 -11.24
C LYS A 202 -37.04 -24.99 -11.89
N THR A 203 -36.84 -23.71 -11.50
CA THR A 203 -35.61 -22.98 -11.73
C THR A 203 -34.87 -22.78 -10.41
N GLU A 204 -33.57 -22.96 -10.47
CA GLU A 204 -32.66 -22.69 -9.34
C GLU A 204 -31.54 -21.74 -9.77
N PRO A 205 -31.02 -20.92 -8.83
CA PRO A 205 -29.87 -20.08 -9.15
C PRO A 205 -28.70 -20.95 -9.61
N GLY A 206 -28.13 -20.62 -10.74
CA GLY A 206 -26.96 -21.32 -11.26
C GLY A 206 -25.78 -21.19 -10.33
N GLN A 207 -24.88 -22.15 -10.38
CA GLN A 207 -23.59 -22.15 -9.71
C GLN A 207 -22.51 -22.34 -10.75
N GLY A 208 -21.40 -21.62 -10.60
CA GLY A 208 -20.21 -21.79 -11.42
C GLY A 208 -19.00 -22.12 -10.56
N ASP A 209 -18.12 -22.93 -11.11
CA ASP A 209 -16.80 -23.17 -10.53
C ASP A 209 -15.81 -22.16 -11.09
N VAL A 210 -15.11 -21.45 -10.21
CA VAL A 210 -14.05 -20.54 -10.60
C VAL A 210 -12.71 -21.13 -10.18
N TYR A 211 -11.82 -21.24 -11.15
CA TYR A 211 -10.46 -21.70 -10.92
C TYR A 211 -9.65 -20.63 -10.15
N HIS A 212 -9.00 -21.05 -9.08
CA HIS A 212 -8.06 -20.23 -8.31
C HIS A 212 -6.67 -20.86 -8.33
N PRO A 213 -5.60 -20.11 -8.64
CA PRO A 213 -4.26 -20.59 -8.38
C PRO A 213 -4.05 -20.83 -6.87
N PRO A 214 -3.39 -21.88 -6.44
CA PRO A 214 -2.77 -22.99 -7.15
C PRO A 214 -3.68 -24.24 -7.27
N GLY A 215 -4.61 -24.23 -8.22
CA GLY A 215 -5.36 -25.45 -8.59
C GLY A 215 -6.67 -25.70 -7.82
N ARG A 216 -7.11 -24.84 -6.92
CA ARG A 216 -8.34 -25.01 -6.14
C ARG A 216 -9.55 -24.44 -6.87
N LYS A 217 -10.53 -25.28 -7.18
CA LYS A 217 -11.85 -24.83 -7.64
C LYS A 217 -12.69 -24.44 -6.43
N LEU A 218 -13.28 -23.26 -6.44
CA LEU A 218 -14.25 -22.84 -5.44
C LEU A 218 -15.58 -22.55 -6.14
N PRO A 219 -16.71 -23.05 -5.60
CA PRO A 219 -18.00 -22.72 -6.12
C PRO A 219 -18.25 -21.21 -5.99
N THR A 220 -18.69 -20.58 -7.08
CA THR A 220 -19.04 -19.17 -7.11
C THR A 220 -20.53 -19.02 -7.28
N ALA A 221 -21.18 -18.38 -6.32
CA ALA A 221 -22.58 -18.03 -6.48
C ALA A 221 -22.74 -16.97 -7.57
N LEU A 222 -23.75 -17.10 -8.40
CA LEU A 222 -24.11 -16.11 -9.40
C LEU A 222 -24.49 -14.76 -8.75
N SER A 223 -24.61 -13.71 -9.56
CA SER A 223 -24.90 -12.35 -9.09
C SER A 223 -26.13 -12.28 -8.20
N GLU A 224 -27.16 -13.04 -8.55
CA GLU A 224 -28.45 -13.09 -7.87
C GLU A 224 -28.38 -13.64 -6.44
N ARG A 225 -27.32 -14.38 -6.11
CA ARG A 225 -27.09 -14.92 -4.76
C ARG A 225 -26.19 -14.03 -3.89
N ARG A 226 -25.67 -12.95 -4.46
CA ARG A 226 -24.81 -11.99 -3.74
C ARG A 226 -25.62 -10.78 -3.29
N LEU A 227 -25.61 -10.51 -1.99
CA LEU A 227 -26.32 -9.37 -1.40
C LEU A 227 -25.86 -8.02 -1.98
N VAL A 228 -24.59 -7.90 -2.35
CA VAL A 228 -23.95 -6.66 -2.84
C VAL A 228 -23.69 -6.82 -4.34
N GLY A 229 -24.26 -5.95 -5.14
CA GLY A 229 -24.03 -5.92 -6.59
C GLY A 229 -22.61 -5.43 -6.97
N PRO A 230 -22.21 -5.60 -8.23
CA PRO A 230 -20.84 -5.30 -8.66
C PRO A 230 -20.47 -3.82 -8.51
N THR A 231 -21.38 -2.89 -8.79
CA THR A 231 -21.13 -1.44 -8.71
C THR A 231 -20.99 -0.99 -7.26
N LEU A 232 -21.85 -1.50 -6.36
CA LEU A 232 -21.73 -1.25 -4.92
C LEU A 232 -20.45 -1.87 -4.34
N ALA A 233 -20.04 -3.05 -4.80
CA ALA A 233 -18.78 -3.66 -4.42
C ALA A 233 -17.59 -2.78 -4.85
N SER A 234 -17.64 -2.23 -6.06
CA SER A 234 -16.63 -1.28 -6.55
C SER A 234 -16.56 0.00 -5.71
N LEU A 235 -17.70 0.56 -5.27
CA LEU A 235 -17.71 1.68 -4.32
C LEU A 235 -17.05 1.29 -2.99
N ILE A 236 -17.34 0.11 -2.45
CA ILE A 236 -16.70 -0.40 -1.22
C ILE A 236 -15.17 -0.44 -1.37
N ILE A 237 -14.68 -0.86 -2.54
CA ILE A 237 -13.24 -0.88 -2.85
C ILE A 237 -12.70 0.56 -2.93
N CYS A 238 -13.41 1.47 -3.57
CA CYS A 238 -13.05 2.90 -3.60
C CYS A 238 -12.88 3.46 -2.19
N LEU A 239 -13.86 3.26 -1.34
CA LEU A 239 -13.85 3.74 0.04
C LEU A 239 -12.68 3.12 0.84
N ALA A 240 -12.40 1.83 0.65
CA ALA A 240 -11.31 1.13 1.34
C ALA A 240 -9.93 1.57 0.86
N PHE A 241 -9.70 1.59 -0.45
CA PHE A 241 -8.36 1.72 -1.03
C PHE A 241 -8.01 3.16 -1.40
N ARG A 242 -8.97 3.93 -1.90
CA ARG A 242 -8.70 5.32 -2.31
C ARG A 242 -9.01 6.32 -1.22
N MET A 243 -10.13 6.13 -0.51
CA MET A 243 -10.52 7.00 0.62
C MET A 243 -9.91 6.54 1.95
N ARG A 244 -9.21 5.40 1.98
CA ARG A 244 -8.51 4.82 3.15
C ARG A 244 -9.43 4.57 4.34
N LEU A 245 -10.72 4.31 4.10
CA LEU A 245 -11.66 4.04 5.18
C LEU A 245 -11.50 2.62 5.73
N SER A 246 -11.54 2.49 7.05
CA SER A 246 -11.61 1.19 7.71
C SER A 246 -12.99 0.53 7.48
N ARG A 247 -13.09 -0.81 7.63
CA ARG A 247 -14.38 -1.52 7.48
C ARG A 247 -15.49 -0.94 8.38
N PRO A 248 -15.26 -0.56 9.65
CA PRO A 248 -16.25 0.14 10.45
C PRO A 248 -16.70 1.47 9.83
N ARG A 249 -15.77 2.28 9.31
CA ARG A 249 -16.09 3.56 8.67
C ARG A 249 -16.83 3.41 7.34
N ILE A 250 -16.50 2.38 6.56
CA ILE A 250 -17.28 2.04 5.35
C ILE A 250 -18.70 1.65 5.74
N ARG A 251 -18.89 0.85 6.80
CA ARG A 251 -20.22 0.50 7.30
C ARG A 251 -21.02 1.73 7.75
N GLU A 252 -20.39 2.65 8.46
CA GLU A 252 -20.96 3.92 8.87
C GLU A 252 -21.38 4.74 7.63
N PHE A 253 -20.48 4.94 6.68
CA PHE A 253 -20.77 5.63 5.41
C PHE A 253 -21.99 5.04 4.68
N LEU A 254 -22.02 3.73 4.50
CA LEU A 254 -23.14 3.06 3.80
C LEU A 254 -24.46 3.20 4.56
N ASN A 255 -24.43 3.17 5.91
CA ASN A 255 -25.61 3.37 6.72
C ASN A 255 -26.11 4.82 6.64
N ASP A 256 -25.24 5.80 6.78
CA ASP A 256 -25.61 7.20 6.93
C ASP A 256 -26.02 7.83 5.58
N TRP A 257 -25.34 7.46 4.49
CA TRP A 257 -25.57 8.04 3.17
C TRP A 257 -26.54 7.24 2.30
N LEU A 258 -26.58 5.92 2.45
CA LEU A 258 -27.41 5.05 1.63
C LEU A 258 -28.48 4.30 2.43
N ASN A 259 -28.60 4.58 3.73
CA ASN A 259 -29.45 3.82 4.64
C ASN A 259 -29.31 2.29 4.49
N LEU A 260 -28.07 1.83 4.21
CA LEU A 260 -27.77 0.43 3.94
C LEU A 260 -26.91 -0.18 5.05
N LYS A 261 -27.51 -1.08 5.84
CA LYS A 261 -26.81 -1.77 6.94
C LYS A 261 -26.12 -3.04 6.44
N LEU A 262 -24.78 -2.98 6.26
CA LEU A 262 -23.96 -4.14 5.94
C LEU A 262 -23.10 -4.57 7.14
N SER A 263 -22.79 -5.86 7.22
CA SER A 263 -21.83 -6.37 8.20
C SER A 263 -20.38 -6.08 7.76
N LYS A 264 -19.44 -5.99 8.71
CA LYS A 264 -18.01 -5.89 8.42
C LYS A 264 -17.51 -7.11 7.61
N GLY A 265 -18.10 -8.29 7.85
CA GLY A 265 -17.81 -9.51 7.08
C GLY A 265 -18.22 -9.38 5.61
N THR A 266 -19.42 -8.84 5.33
CA THR A 266 -19.87 -8.59 3.95
C THR A 266 -18.93 -7.64 3.22
N ILE A 267 -18.52 -6.53 3.85
CA ILE A 267 -17.56 -5.57 3.29
C ILE A 267 -16.22 -6.26 2.99
N SER A 268 -15.70 -7.05 3.93
CA SER A 268 -14.46 -7.81 3.72
C SER A 268 -14.58 -8.82 2.58
N ASN A 269 -15.71 -9.51 2.47
CA ASN A 269 -15.97 -10.47 1.40
C ASN A 269 -16.00 -9.80 0.01
N CYS A 270 -16.57 -8.60 -0.11
CA CYS A 270 -16.54 -7.82 -1.36
C CYS A 270 -15.10 -7.49 -1.79
N ILE A 271 -14.27 -7.06 -0.85
CA ILE A 271 -12.85 -6.74 -1.13
C ILE A 271 -12.08 -8.00 -1.54
N SER A 272 -12.24 -9.09 -0.80
CA SER A 272 -11.56 -10.38 -1.11
C SER A 272 -12.03 -10.96 -2.45
N GLU A 273 -13.32 -10.89 -2.75
CA GLU A 273 -13.88 -11.33 -4.03
C GLU A 273 -13.30 -10.54 -5.20
N ALA A 274 -13.16 -9.23 -5.06
CA ALA A 274 -12.56 -8.38 -6.09
C ALA A 274 -11.09 -8.73 -6.33
N GLY A 275 -10.30 -8.95 -5.27
CA GLY A 275 -8.91 -9.40 -5.40
C GLY A 275 -8.78 -10.73 -6.13
N LEU A 276 -9.67 -11.69 -5.82
CA LEU A 276 -9.72 -12.98 -6.52
C LEU A 276 -10.17 -12.83 -7.99
N ALA A 277 -11.13 -11.95 -8.25
CA ALA A 277 -11.63 -11.69 -9.61
C ALA A 277 -10.55 -11.05 -10.49
N ALA A 278 -9.69 -10.24 -9.89
CA ALA A 278 -8.63 -9.50 -10.57
C ALA A 278 -7.35 -10.32 -10.81
N GLY A 279 -7.27 -11.58 -10.35
CA GLY A 279 -6.06 -12.41 -10.50
C GLY A 279 -5.48 -12.49 -11.92
N PRO A 280 -6.26 -12.67 -12.99
CA PRO A 280 -5.74 -12.68 -14.36
C PRO A 280 -5.06 -11.37 -14.79
N ILE A 281 -5.49 -10.23 -14.21
CA ILE A 281 -4.96 -8.90 -14.54
C ILE A 281 -3.55 -8.72 -13.95
N GLU A 282 -3.24 -9.34 -12.82
CA GLU A 282 -1.89 -9.34 -12.25
C GLU A 282 -0.86 -9.86 -13.26
N ASN A 283 -1.17 -10.98 -13.94
CA ASN A 283 -0.30 -11.56 -14.96
C ASN A 283 -0.17 -10.66 -16.19
N GLN A 284 -1.26 -10.01 -16.61
CA GLN A 284 -1.22 -9.02 -17.70
C GLN A 284 -0.26 -7.88 -17.35
N LEU A 285 -0.37 -7.28 -16.16
CA LEU A 285 0.48 -6.18 -15.73
C LEU A 285 1.95 -6.60 -15.58
N ILE A 286 2.23 -7.81 -15.09
CA ILE A 286 3.59 -8.36 -15.02
C ILE A 286 4.18 -8.46 -16.43
N GLU A 287 3.42 -8.95 -17.40
CA GLU A 287 3.90 -9.09 -18.77
C GLU A 287 4.17 -7.72 -19.42
N GLU A 288 3.31 -6.74 -19.20
CA GLU A 288 3.52 -5.38 -19.68
C GLU A 288 4.76 -4.72 -19.05
N VAL A 289 5.05 -4.98 -17.76
CA VAL A 289 6.28 -4.54 -17.08
C VAL A 289 7.50 -5.17 -17.73
N ARG A 290 7.47 -6.47 -18.03
CA ARG A 290 8.59 -7.19 -18.68
C ARG A 290 8.96 -6.63 -20.06
N GLN A 291 7.96 -6.17 -20.80
CA GLN A 291 8.14 -5.62 -22.15
C GLN A 291 8.55 -4.14 -22.15
N SER A 292 8.69 -3.51 -20.97
CA SER A 292 9.02 -2.10 -20.90
C SER A 292 10.48 -1.80 -21.18
N GLY A 293 10.76 -0.67 -21.85
CA GLY A 293 12.12 -0.19 -22.10
C GLY A 293 12.75 0.53 -20.90
N LEU A 294 11.93 1.02 -19.97
CA LEU A 294 12.35 1.74 -18.77
C LEU A 294 11.42 1.40 -17.61
N LEU A 295 12.01 1.03 -16.49
CA LEU A 295 11.30 0.62 -15.27
C LEU A 295 11.85 1.37 -14.06
N PHE A 296 10.97 1.93 -13.26
CA PHE A 296 11.27 2.48 -11.95
C PHE A 296 10.82 1.49 -10.88
N VAL A 297 11.70 1.18 -9.94
CA VAL A 297 11.40 0.23 -8.86
C VAL A 297 11.77 0.85 -7.51
N ASP A 298 10.89 0.66 -6.55
CA ASP A 298 11.11 1.06 -5.16
C ASP A 298 10.32 0.15 -4.22
N GLU A 299 10.63 0.16 -2.92
CA GLU A 299 9.94 -0.64 -1.94
C GLU A 299 9.87 0.07 -0.59
N THR A 300 8.77 -0.16 0.14
CA THR A 300 8.58 0.37 1.49
C THR A 300 8.19 -0.73 2.47
N PRO A 301 8.61 -0.67 3.75
CA PRO A 301 8.21 -1.68 4.72
C PRO A 301 6.69 -1.82 4.81
N TRP A 302 6.21 -3.07 4.88
CA TRP A 302 4.81 -3.42 5.03
C TRP A 302 4.66 -4.52 6.08
N LYS A 303 3.66 -4.43 6.94
CA LYS A 303 3.42 -5.46 7.96
C LYS A 303 2.28 -6.39 7.53
N GLU A 304 2.51 -7.69 7.64
CA GLU A 304 1.48 -8.72 7.51
C GLU A 304 1.41 -9.51 8.81
N TRP A 305 0.32 -9.37 9.55
CA TRP A 305 0.16 -10.01 10.86
C TRP A 305 1.38 -9.82 11.79
N GLY A 306 1.94 -8.60 11.81
CA GLY A 306 3.15 -8.28 12.58
C GLY A 306 4.47 -8.67 11.94
N LYS A 307 4.48 -9.56 10.93
CA LYS A 307 5.70 -9.89 10.15
C LYS A 307 6.06 -8.76 9.22
N VAL A 308 7.34 -8.44 9.14
CA VAL A 308 7.84 -7.41 8.21
C VAL A 308 7.97 -8.04 6.82
N LEU A 309 7.17 -7.52 5.90
CA LEU A 309 7.28 -7.68 4.46
C LEU A 309 7.57 -6.31 3.84
N TRP A 310 7.51 -6.23 2.52
CA TRP A 310 7.75 -5.00 1.75
C TRP A 310 6.68 -4.85 0.69
N LEU A 311 6.16 -3.64 0.58
CA LEU A 311 5.33 -3.25 -0.55
C LEU A 311 6.26 -2.73 -1.64
N TRP A 312 6.42 -3.54 -2.67
CA TRP A 312 7.16 -3.22 -3.88
C TRP A 312 6.27 -2.46 -4.85
N VAL A 313 6.86 -1.53 -5.58
CA VAL A 313 6.25 -0.89 -6.73
C VAL A 313 7.15 -1.00 -7.96
N PHE A 314 6.54 -1.27 -9.08
CA PHE A 314 7.15 -1.31 -10.41
C PHE A 314 6.37 -0.36 -11.30
N VAL A 315 7.00 0.70 -11.79
CA VAL A 315 6.38 1.71 -12.65
C VAL A 315 7.03 1.66 -14.02
N ALA A 316 6.25 1.29 -15.03
CA ALA A 316 6.70 1.10 -16.40
C ALA A 316 5.80 1.88 -17.36
N GLY A 317 6.08 3.19 -17.54
CA GLY A 317 5.23 4.07 -18.33
C GLY A 317 3.78 4.07 -17.83
N PRO A 318 2.81 3.53 -18.60
CA PRO A 318 1.39 3.54 -18.22
C PRO A 318 1.00 2.38 -17.28
N VAL A 319 1.98 1.65 -16.70
CA VAL A 319 1.74 0.52 -15.80
C VAL A 319 2.30 0.81 -14.42
N VAL A 320 1.50 0.55 -13.39
CA VAL A 320 1.94 0.57 -11.99
C VAL A 320 1.57 -0.77 -11.36
N LEU A 321 2.57 -1.56 -10.98
CA LEU A 321 2.39 -2.87 -10.37
C LEU A 321 2.85 -2.83 -8.90
N PHE A 322 2.01 -3.28 -7.99
CA PHE A 322 2.33 -3.42 -6.57
C PHE A 322 2.33 -4.88 -6.12
N LEU A 323 3.32 -5.26 -5.33
CA LEU A 323 3.40 -6.59 -4.71
C LEU A 323 3.81 -6.47 -3.25
N VAL A 324 3.19 -7.27 -2.37
CA VAL A 324 3.64 -7.40 -0.98
C VAL A 324 4.42 -8.70 -0.84
N ARG A 325 5.74 -8.61 -0.65
CA ARG A 325 6.67 -9.74 -0.61
C ARG A 325 7.84 -9.47 0.34
N ARG A 326 8.70 -10.46 0.55
CA ARG A 326 9.98 -10.27 1.24
C ARG A 326 10.90 -9.37 0.39
N ARG A 327 11.91 -8.75 1.02
CA ARG A 327 12.91 -7.91 0.33
C ARG A 327 14.04 -8.78 -0.20
N THR A 328 13.73 -9.56 -1.24
CA THR A 328 14.64 -10.55 -1.82
C THR A 328 14.64 -10.48 -3.34
N ARG A 329 15.67 -11.06 -3.96
CA ARG A 329 15.84 -11.12 -5.42
C ARG A 329 14.71 -11.87 -6.11
N GLU A 330 14.09 -12.86 -5.45
CA GLU A 330 13.01 -13.65 -6.04
C GLU A 330 11.83 -12.80 -6.50
N VAL A 331 11.61 -11.62 -5.88
CA VAL A 331 10.56 -10.69 -6.31
C VAL A 331 10.87 -10.11 -7.69
N LEU A 332 12.11 -9.70 -7.91
CA LEU A 332 12.57 -9.18 -9.20
C LEU A 332 12.52 -10.28 -10.26
N MET A 333 12.98 -11.49 -9.95
CA MET A 333 12.90 -12.64 -10.86
C MET A 333 11.45 -13.00 -11.20
N HIS A 334 10.54 -12.94 -10.23
CA HIS A 334 9.11 -13.18 -10.46
C HIS A 334 8.50 -12.16 -11.43
N VAL A 335 8.84 -10.87 -11.29
CA VAL A 335 8.27 -9.79 -12.11
C VAL A 335 8.98 -9.65 -13.43
N LEU A 336 10.32 -9.64 -13.44
CA LEU A 336 11.14 -9.32 -14.61
C LEU A 336 11.53 -10.56 -15.42
N GLY A 337 11.51 -11.74 -14.80
CA GLY A 337 12.04 -12.96 -15.41
C GLY A 337 13.58 -12.92 -15.56
N ASP A 338 14.11 -13.85 -16.38
CA ASP A 338 15.56 -14.01 -16.55
C ASP A 338 16.16 -13.04 -17.59
N ILE A 339 15.33 -12.42 -18.45
CA ILE A 339 15.79 -11.70 -19.65
C ILE A 339 15.16 -10.29 -19.74
N PHE A 340 15.10 -9.56 -18.62
CA PHE A 340 14.69 -8.16 -18.71
C PHE A 340 15.75 -7.33 -19.43
N SER A 341 15.39 -6.71 -20.54
CA SER A 341 16.30 -5.96 -21.43
C SER A 341 16.19 -4.44 -21.30
N GLY A 342 15.22 -3.94 -20.53
CA GLY A 342 15.00 -2.52 -20.29
C GLY A 342 15.97 -1.90 -19.28
N TRP A 343 15.93 -0.58 -19.14
CA TRP A 343 16.62 0.14 -18.09
C TRP A 343 15.89 0.03 -16.77
N LEU A 344 16.62 -0.19 -15.68
CA LEU A 344 16.07 -0.29 -14.33
C LEU A 344 16.59 0.86 -13.47
N MET A 345 15.71 1.81 -13.14
CA MET A 345 15.99 2.90 -12.19
C MET A 345 15.58 2.48 -10.78
N SER A 346 16.52 2.59 -9.83
CA SER A 346 16.28 2.18 -8.43
C SER A 346 17.13 2.97 -7.44
N ASP A 347 16.91 2.72 -6.16
CA ASP A 347 17.80 3.10 -5.07
C ASP A 347 19.07 2.20 -4.99
N GLY A 348 19.83 2.27 -3.89
CA GLY A 348 21.08 1.53 -3.68
C GLY A 348 20.95 0.09 -3.19
N LEU A 349 19.77 -0.50 -3.18
CA LEU A 349 19.61 -1.85 -2.68
C LEU A 349 20.38 -2.88 -3.52
N LYS A 350 21.11 -3.77 -2.83
CA LYS A 350 21.99 -4.75 -3.49
C LYS A 350 21.30 -5.70 -4.45
N VAL A 351 20.00 -5.98 -4.27
CA VAL A 351 19.23 -6.90 -5.13
C VAL A 351 19.12 -6.45 -6.59
N TYR A 352 19.35 -5.16 -6.86
CA TYR A 352 19.31 -4.60 -8.22
C TYR A 352 20.62 -4.73 -8.97
N ARG A 353 21.75 -5.09 -8.31
CA ARG A 353 23.11 -5.05 -8.89
C ARG A 353 23.35 -6.04 -10.02
N ASP A 354 22.54 -7.10 -10.09
CA ASP A 354 22.69 -8.13 -11.12
C ASP A 354 22.13 -7.73 -12.49
N TYR A 355 21.46 -6.57 -12.58
CA TYR A 355 20.91 -6.06 -13.84
C TYR A 355 21.95 -5.17 -14.55
N SER A 356 22.29 -5.53 -15.80
CA SER A 356 23.32 -4.84 -16.59
C SER A 356 22.92 -3.40 -16.97
N LYS A 357 21.66 -3.18 -17.30
CA LYS A 357 21.11 -1.86 -17.63
C LYS A 357 20.46 -1.23 -16.41
N ARG A 358 21.27 -0.83 -15.44
CA ARG A 358 20.83 -0.25 -14.17
C ARG A 358 21.17 1.23 -14.09
N LEU A 359 20.27 1.99 -13.48
CA LEU A 359 20.40 3.41 -13.16
C LEU A 359 20.25 3.60 -11.65
N ARG A 360 21.00 4.54 -11.11
CA ARG A 360 20.95 4.91 -9.71
C ARG A 360 20.25 6.26 -9.52
N CYS A 361 19.34 6.33 -8.55
CA CYS A 361 18.66 7.57 -8.21
C CYS A 361 19.63 8.59 -7.61
N HIS A 362 19.92 9.68 -8.34
CA HIS A 362 20.77 10.76 -7.89
C HIS A 362 20.21 11.51 -6.68
N ALA A 363 18.88 11.62 -6.55
CA ALA A 363 18.26 12.29 -5.41
C ALA A 363 18.63 11.62 -4.06
N HIS A 364 18.76 10.28 -4.03
CA HIS A 364 19.21 9.57 -2.84
C HIS A 364 20.68 9.84 -2.51
N LEU A 365 21.54 9.88 -3.52
CA LEU A 365 22.95 10.20 -3.35
C LEU A 365 23.13 11.66 -2.89
N THR A 366 22.39 12.59 -3.50
CA THR A 366 22.39 14.01 -3.14
C THR A 366 21.99 14.21 -1.68
N ARG A 367 20.90 13.56 -1.21
CA ARG A 367 20.50 13.63 0.21
C ARG A 367 21.57 13.11 1.17
N LYS A 368 22.25 12.01 0.81
CA LYS A 368 23.36 11.47 1.61
C LYS A 368 24.56 12.42 1.66
N ALA A 369 24.92 13.01 0.53
CA ALA A 369 25.99 13.98 0.43
C ALA A 369 25.67 15.26 1.22
N LEU A 370 24.43 15.77 1.15
CA LEU A 370 23.95 16.89 1.98
C LEU A 370 24.07 16.59 3.48
N GLY A 371 23.72 15.35 3.89
CA GLY A 371 23.90 14.94 5.28
C GLY A 371 25.35 14.93 5.75
N LEU A 372 26.32 14.76 4.83
CA LEU A 372 27.75 14.90 5.14
C LEU A 372 28.21 16.37 5.18
N VAL A 373 27.66 17.22 4.32
CA VAL A 373 27.94 18.69 4.37
C VAL A 373 27.52 19.29 5.70
N GLU A 374 26.47 18.77 6.32
CA GLU A 374 25.98 19.17 7.65
C GLU A 374 26.77 18.51 8.80
N SER A 375 27.76 17.66 8.50
CA SER A 375 28.59 16.99 9.52
C SER A 375 29.47 17.97 10.30
N LEU A 376 29.68 17.65 11.57
CA LEU A 376 30.66 18.34 12.44
C LEU A 376 32.10 17.88 12.18
N ASP A 377 32.28 16.82 11.42
CA ASP A 377 33.57 16.31 11.00
C ASP A 377 34.01 17.01 9.70
N LYS A 378 35.19 17.62 9.71
CA LYS A 378 35.68 18.43 8.59
C LYS A 378 35.91 17.59 7.32
N GLU A 379 36.50 16.40 7.47
CA GLU A 379 36.79 15.52 6.31
C GLU A 379 35.47 14.95 5.72
N ALA A 380 34.49 14.63 6.59
CA ALA A 380 33.17 14.22 6.16
C ALA A 380 32.44 15.34 5.40
N LYS A 381 32.54 16.58 5.92
CA LYS A 381 31.96 17.76 5.25
C LYS A 381 32.58 17.98 3.88
N GLU A 382 33.91 17.97 3.79
CA GLU A 382 34.65 18.12 2.52
C GLU A 382 34.25 17.03 1.51
N PHE A 383 34.15 15.76 1.96
CA PHE A 383 33.68 14.67 1.11
C PHE A 383 32.25 14.91 0.59
N GLY A 384 31.36 15.40 1.46
CA GLY A 384 29.99 15.75 1.10
C GLY A 384 29.92 16.85 0.04
N GLU A 385 30.70 17.91 0.20
CA GLU A 385 30.78 19.04 -0.75
C GLU A 385 31.29 18.59 -2.13
N ILE A 386 32.34 17.78 -2.17
CA ILE A 386 32.92 17.23 -3.41
C ILE A 386 31.92 16.28 -4.09
N ALA A 387 31.23 15.42 -3.32
CA ALA A 387 30.22 14.52 -3.86
C ALA A 387 29.02 15.28 -4.46
N LEU A 388 28.54 16.34 -3.77
CA LEU A 388 27.50 17.23 -4.31
C LEU A 388 27.92 17.94 -5.57
N PHE A 389 29.15 18.41 -5.60
CA PHE A 389 29.73 19.05 -6.78
C PHE A 389 29.74 18.08 -7.97
N ALA A 390 30.23 16.84 -7.79
CA ALA A 390 30.24 15.83 -8.85
C ALA A 390 28.83 15.51 -9.38
N LEU A 391 27.84 15.35 -8.50
CA LEU A 391 26.45 15.12 -8.88
C LEU A 391 25.84 16.32 -9.63
N THR A 392 26.16 17.56 -9.18
CA THR A 392 25.69 18.79 -9.80
C THR A 392 26.26 18.95 -11.21
N MET A 393 27.55 18.69 -11.40
CA MET A 393 28.21 18.74 -12.70
C MET A 393 27.60 17.73 -13.68
N ALA A 394 27.32 16.50 -13.22
CA ALA A 394 26.62 15.51 -14.03
C ALA A 394 25.21 15.96 -14.45
N HIS A 395 24.45 16.58 -13.53
CA HIS A 395 23.16 17.17 -13.85
C HIS A 395 23.25 18.31 -14.88
N MET A 396 24.26 19.17 -14.77
CA MET A 396 24.51 20.24 -15.73
C MET A 396 24.89 19.69 -17.11
N GLN A 397 25.73 18.64 -17.15
CA GLN A 397 26.11 17.95 -18.38
C GLN A 397 24.91 17.35 -19.11
N VAL A 398 24.08 16.57 -18.37
CA VAL A 398 22.84 15.96 -18.91
C VAL A 398 21.86 17.02 -19.45
N LYS A 399 21.80 18.20 -18.83
CA LYS A 399 20.96 19.33 -19.28
C LYS A 399 21.60 20.17 -20.38
N GLY A 400 22.76 19.79 -20.92
CA GLY A 400 23.47 20.55 -21.95
C GLY A 400 23.95 21.93 -21.49
N LYS A 401 24.18 22.11 -20.18
CA LYS A 401 24.61 23.40 -19.60
C LYS A 401 26.10 23.44 -19.27
N LEU A 402 26.86 22.39 -19.59
CA LEU A 402 28.29 22.29 -19.30
C LEU A 402 29.09 22.24 -20.59
N GLU A 403 30.07 23.14 -20.72
CA GLU A 403 31.05 23.22 -21.79
C GLU A 403 32.47 23.28 -21.20
N PRO A 404 33.47 22.57 -21.75
CA PRO A 404 33.36 21.57 -22.81
C PRO A 404 32.76 20.23 -22.32
N ALA A 405 32.17 19.47 -23.23
CA ALA A 405 31.45 18.22 -22.93
C ALA A 405 32.30 17.13 -22.21
N ASN A 406 33.63 17.14 -22.38
CA ASN A 406 34.52 16.18 -21.72
C ASN A 406 34.97 16.58 -20.31
N LEU A 407 34.64 17.79 -19.85
CA LEU A 407 35.03 18.30 -18.52
C LEU A 407 34.50 17.40 -17.41
N CYS A 408 33.25 16.97 -17.53
CA CYS A 408 32.61 16.11 -16.55
C CYS A 408 33.38 14.77 -16.37
N HIS A 409 33.84 14.14 -17.45
CA HIS A 409 34.58 12.87 -17.39
C HIS A 409 35.94 13.02 -16.68
N VAL A 410 36.66 14.12 -16.93
CA VAL A 410 37.92 14.41 -16.22
C VAL A 410 37.70 14.56 -14.72
N MET A 411 36.68 15.33 -14.35
CA MET A 411 36.32 15.54 -12.96
C MET A 411 35.86 14.27 -12.25
N LEU A 412 35.08 13.43 -12.92
CA LEU A 412 34.63 12.15 -12.37
C LEU A 412 35.79 11.19 -12.15
N SER A 413 36.84 11.21 -13.00
CA SER A 413 38.04 10.41 -12.77
C SER A 413 38.76 10.81 -11.48
N ALA A 414 38.88 12.12 -11.23
CA ALA A 414 39.41 12.63 -9.97
C ALA A 414 38.52 12.28 -8.77
N PHE A 415 37.20 12.38 -8.94
CA PHE A 415 36.24 12.02 -7.88
C PHE A 415 36.28 10.52 -7.56
N LYS A 416 36.49 9.65 -8.56
CA LYS A 416 36.67 8.21 -8.33
C LYS A 416 37.89 7.92 -7.46
N GLN A 417 39.01 8.56 -7.75
CA GLN A 417 40.22 8.45 -6.92
C GLN A 417 39.97 8.97 -5.49
N PHE A 418 39.23 10.05 -5.36
CA PHE A 418 38.85 10.61 -4.06
C PHE A 418 37.97 9.62 -3.27
N CYS A 419 37.02 8.95 -3.89
CA CYS A 419 36.25 7.88 -3.26
C CYS A 419 37.13 6.70 -2.82
N GLU A 420 38.13 6.29 -3.64
CA GLU A 420 39.07 5.22 -3.28
C GLU A 420 39.89 5.58 -2.02
N LEU A 421 40.28 6.83 -1.84
CA LEU A 421 41.00 7.31 -0.64
C LEU A 421 40.08 7.27 0.61
N HIS A 422 38.77 7.40 0.45
CA HIS A 422 37.82 7.47 1.55
C HIS A 422 37.04 6.16 1.82
N LYS A 423 37.29 5.10 1.09
CA LYS A 423 36.57 3.82 1.27
C LYS A 423 36.81 3.14 2.61
N ASP A 424 37.92 3.46 3.28
CA ASP A 424 38.31 2.97 4.61
C ASP A 424 38.32 4.09 5.67
N HIS A 425 37.66 5.22 5.40
CA HIS A 425 37.62 6.37 6.27
C HIS A 425 37.01 6.03 7.64
N CYS A 426 37.51 6.66 8.72
CA CYS A 426 37.03 6.41 10.08
C CYS A 426 35.57 6.87 10.29
N HIS A 427 35.13 7.94 9.64
CA HIS A 427 33.77 8.42 9.68
C HIS A 427 32.86 7.47 8.87
N GLU A 428 31.91 6.80 9.55
CA GLU A 428 31.11 5.70 8.97
C GLU A 428 30.32 6.09 7.72
N LYS A 429 29.62 7.24 7.76
CA LYS A 429 28.77 7.68 6.64
C LYS A 429 29.61 8.09 5.43
N THR A 430 30.78 8.69 5.61
CA THR A 430 31.74 9.00 4.54
C THR A 430 32.19 7.72 3.88
N ARG A 431 32.66 6.74 4.66
CA ARG A 431 33.06 5.42 4.19
C ARG A 431 31.94 4.74 3.40
N GLN A 432 30.72 4.71 3.96
CA GLN A 432 29.56 4.08 3.31
C GLN A 432 29.23 4.74 1.98
N LEU A 433 29.23 6.07 1.90
CA LEU A 433 28.90 6.79 0.68
C LEU A 433 30.02 6.65 -0.37
N ALA A 434 31.30 6.67 0.03
CA ALA A 434 32.43 6.41 -0.87
C ALA A 434 32.35 5.01 -1.50
N VAL A 435 32.11 3.99 -0.66
CA VAL A 435 31.92 2.59 -1.12
C VAL A 435 30.68 2.45 -2.01
N GLU A 436 29.59 3.18 -1.72
CA GLU A 436 28.39 3.17 -2.55
C GLU A 436 28.65 3.76 -3.94
N PHE A 437 29.36 4.88 -4.03
CA PHE A 437 29.79 5.45 -5.32
C PHE A 437 30.64 4.47 -6.11
N LEU A 438 31.62 3.84 -5.48
CA LEU A 438 32.52 2.87 -6.15
C LEU A 438 31.78 1.62 -6.65
N ASN A 439 30.91 1.05 -5.81
CA ASN A 439 30.16 -0.16 -6.14
C ASN A 439 29.14 0.04 -7.26
N ASP A 440 28.56 1.22 -7.38
CA ASP A 440 27.48 1.54 -8.31
C ASP A 440 27.94 2.55 -9.38
N TRP A 441 29.27 2.72 -9.55
CA TRP A 441 29.89 3.74 -10.42
C TRP A 441 29.24 3.82 -11.79
N ASP A 442 29.21 2.70 -12.51
CA ASP A 442 28.67 2.66 -13.87
C ASP A 442 27.17 2.99 -13.92
N ALA A 443 26.41 2.53 -12.92
CA ALA A 443 24.96 2.79 -12.83
C ALA A 443 24.64 4.25 -12.47
N ILE A 444 25.51 4.92 -11.71
CA ILE A 444 25.35 6.32 -11.31
C ILE A 444 25.59 7.23 -12.52
N TRP A 445 26.70 7.03 -13.24
CA TRP A 445 27.14 7.94 -14.28
C TRP A 445 26.67 7.55 -15.69
N LYS A 446 25.87 6.46 -15.81
CA LYS A 446 25.33 5.99 -17.10
C LYS A 446 24.46 7.02 -17.83
N VAL A 447 23.86 7.92 -17.09
CA VAL A 447 23.08 9.06 -17.63
C VAL A 447 23.92 10.03 -18.46
N LEU A 448 25.25 10.03 -18.32
CA LEU A 448 26.14 10.85 -19.16
C LEU A 448 26.29 10.28 -20.57
N ASP A 449 26.24 8.94 -20.71
CA ASP A 449 26.25 8.25 -22.02
C ASP A 449 24.86 8.30 -22.68
N PHE A 450 23.80 8.39 -21.87
CA PHE A 450 22.39 8.36 -22.29
C PHE A 450 21.60 9.50 -21.62
N PRO A 451 21.72 10.75 -22.08
CA PRO A 451 21.14 11.92 -21.43
C PRO A 451 19.60 11.92 -21.34
N ASP A 452 18.92 11.15 -22.18
CA ASP A 452 17.46 10.99 -22.17
C ASP A 452 16.95 10.11 -21.01
N LEU A 453 17.84 9.41 -20.31
CA LEU A 453 17.48 8.57 -19.18
C LEU A 453 17.22 9.42 -17.92
N PRO A 454 16.30 8.98 -17.06
CA PRO A 454 15.96 9.73 -15.86
C PRO A 454 17.10 9.75 -14.83
N LEU A 455 17.25 10.85 -14.12
CA LEU A 455 18.21 11.03 -13.04
C LEU A 455 17.68 10.57 -11.67
N THR A 456 16.35 10.43 -11.54
CA THR A 456 15.69 10.19 -10.25
C THR A 456 14.62 9.12 -10.33
N ASN A 457 14.34 8.47 -9.18
CA ASN A 457 13.30 7.46 -9.02
C ASN A 457 11.95 8.05 -8.59
N ASN A 458 11.67 9.31 -8.92
CA ASN A 458 10.49 10.04 -8.43
C ASN A 458 9.17 9.38 -8.83
N GLU A 459 9.11 8.66 -9.95
CA GLU A 459 7.89 7.98 -10.41
C GLU A 459 7.48 6.87 -9.42
N ALA A 460 8.44 6.04 -9.00
CA ALA A 460 8.18 5.00 -8.01
C ALA A 460 7.88 5.59 -6.62
N GLU A 461 8.64 6.60 -6.18
CA GLU A 461 8.42 7.28 -4.89
C GLU A 461 7.00 7.91 -4.84
N ARG A 462 6.56 8.56 -5.94
CA ARG A 462 5.23 9.15 -6.07
C ARG A 462 4.13 8.10 -5.99
N ALA A 463 4.31 6.96 -6.66
CA ALA A 463 3.37 5.85 -6.64
C ALA A 463 3.23 5.23 -5.24
N LEU A 464 4.31 5.14 -4.47
CA LEU A 464 4.29 4.62 -3.10
C LEU A 464 3.63 5.57 -2.09
N ARG A 465 3.66 6.89 -2.29
CA ARG A 465 3.24 7.88 -1.29
C ARG A 465 1.84 7.62 -0.73
N HIS A 466 0.87 7.29 -1.60
CA HIS A 466 -0.50 6.99 -1.17
C HIS A 466 -0.56 5.79 -0.20
N TRP A 467 0.21 4.76 -0.49
CA TRP A 467 0.22 3.50 0.26
C TRP A 467 1.01 3.59 1.56
N VAL A 468 2.04 4.44 1.59
CA VAL A 468 2.74 4.78 2.83
C VAL A 468 1.78 5.42 3.84
N ILE A 469 0.94 6.36 3.41
CA ILE A 469 -0.09 6.95 4.26
C ILE A 469 -1.14 5.90 4.67
N ALA A 470 -1.59 5.06 3.73
CA ALA A 470 -2.53 3.98 4.02
C ALA A 470 -1.97 3.00 5.06
N ARG A 471 -0.67 2.70 5.03
CA ARG A 471 0.02 1.88 6.03
C ARG A 471 -0.03 2.50 7.42
N LEU A 472 0.15 3.81 7.56
CA LEU A 472 0.07 4.50 8.86
C LEU A 472 -1.32 4.37 9.50
N ILE A 473 -2.38 4.31 8.67
CA ILE A 473 -3.76 4.16 9.13
C ILE A 473 -4.11 2.70 9.43
N SER A 474 -3.73 1.77 8.53
CA SER A 474 -4.14 0.36 8.58
C SER A 474 -3.21 -0.53 9.40
N HIS A 475 -1.99 -0.08 9.65
CA HIS A 475 -0.89 -0.87 10.20
C HIS A 475 -0.57 -2.14 9.38
N GLY A 476 -0.92 -2.15 8.07
CA GLY A 476 -0.65 -3.25 7.15
C GLY A 476 -1.83 -4.21 6.96
N THR A 477 -1.54 -5.42 6.53
CA THR A 477 -2.50 -6.49 6.25
C THR A 477 -2.47 -7.59 7.30
N ARG A 478 -3.49 -8.48 7.31
CA ARG A 478 -3.62 -9.53 8.32
C ARG A 478 -3.38 -10.93 7.78
N THR A 479 -3.46 -11.13 6.47
CA THR A 479 -3.31 -12.43 5.83
C THR A 479 -2.57 -12.31 4.51
N PRO A 480 -1.93 -13.40 3.99
CA PRO A 480 -1.31 -13.43 2.67
C PRO A 480 -2.29 -13.09 1.54
N GLU A 481 -3.54 -13.56 1.64
CA GLU A 481 -4.60 -13.25 0.67
C GLU A 481 -4.96 -11.76 0.71
N GLY A 482 -4.98 -11.16 1.92
CA GLY A 482 -5.19 -9.72 2.10
C GLY A 482 -4.05 -8.90 1.50
N SER A 483 -2.81 -9.35 1.64
CA SER A 483 -1.62 -8.73 1.04
C SER A 483 -1.66 -8.82 -0.48
N ARG A 484 -2.02 -9.98 -1.02
CA ARG A 484 -2.19 -10.16 -2.46
C ARG A 484 -3.32 -9.30 -3.01
N THR A 485 -4.48 -9.29 -2.34
CA THR A 485 -5.63 -8.45 -2.72
C THR A 485 -5.26 -6.97 -2.74
N LEU A 486 -4.48 -6.51 -1.75
CA LEU A 486 -3.98 -5.15 -1.72
C LEU A 486 -3.13 -4.86 -2.96
N GLY A 487 -2.11 -5.68 -3.24
CA GLY A 487 -1.21 -5.49 -4.38
C GLY A 487 -1.97 -5.40 -5.70
N ILE A 488 -2.85 -6.37 -5.97
CA ILE A 488 -3.61 -6.42 -7.22
C ILE A 488 -4.55 -5.22 -7.38
N LEU A 489 -5.35 -4.89 -6.35
CA LEU A 489 -6.31 -3.79 -6.44
C LEU A 489 -5.61 -2.44 -6.51
N ALA A 490 -4.50 -2.26 -5.78
CA ALA A 490 -3.65 -1.08 -5.89
C ALA A 490 -3.10 -0.91 -7.32
N SER A 491 -2.58 -1.98 -7.90
CA SER A 491 -2.06 -2.00 -9.27
C SER A 491 -3.11 -1.58 -10.29
N ILE A 492 -4.30 -2.15 -10.22
CA ILE A 492 -5.40 -1.81 -11.13
C ILE A 492 -5.81 -0.35 -10.98
N ILE A 493 -6.00 0.13 -9.74
CA ILE A 493 -6.45 1.50 -9.46
C ILE A 493 -5.44 2.51 -9.99
N GLU A 494 -4.15 2.33 -9.70
CA GLU A 494 -3.12 3.27 -10.12
C GLU A 494 -2.85 3.17 -11.64
N THR A 495 -2.83 1.98 -12.23
CA THR A 495 -2.69 1.80 -13.69
C THR A 495 -3.87 2.43 -14.43
N CYS A 496 -5.11 2.22 -13.99
CA CYS A 496 -6.27 2.91 -14.57
C CYS A 496 -6.09 4.43 -14.56
N ARG A 497 -5.63 4.97 -13.44
CA ARG A 497 -5.44 6.43 -13.30
C ARG A 497 -4.37 6.99 -14.21
N VAL A 498 -3.23 6.30 -14.32
CA VAL A 498 -2.15 6.72 -15.23
C VAL A 498 -2.62 6.65 -16.69
N ARG A 499 -3.48 5.68 -17.02
CA ARG A 499 -4.08 5.52 -18.36
C ARG A 499 -5.29 6.43 -18.61
N GLY A 500 -5.71 7.26 -17.65
CA GLY A 500 -6.92 8.09 -17.77
C GLY A 500 -8.23 7.31 -17.73
N ILE A 501 -8.21 6.06 -17.25
CA ILE A 501 -9.37 5.18 -17.15
C ILE A 501 -10.01 5.32 -15.78
N LEU A 502 -11.36 5.34 -15.72
CA LEU A 502 -12.09 5.28 -14.46
C LEU A 502 -12.00 3.87 -13.86
N PRO A 503 -11.35 3.68 -12.68
CA PRO A 503 -11.14 2.33 -12.13
C PRO A 503 -12.43 1.66 -11.66
N TRP A 504 -13.44 2.43 -11.25
CA TRP A 504 -14.63 1.90 -10.59
C TRP A 504 -15.54 1.12 -11.53
N PRO A 505 -15.92 1.63 -12.72
CA PRO A 505 -16.68 0.85 -13.71
C PRO A 505 -15.91 -0.39 -14.17
N TYR A 506 -14.59 -0.26 -14.34
CA TYR A 506 -13.76 -1.40 -14.72
C TYR A 506 -13.75 -2.48 -13.63
N LEU A 507 -13.53 -2.14 -12.35
CA LEU A 507 -13.59 -3.10 -11.24
C LEU A 507 -14.97 -3.74 -11.10
N ALA A 508 -16.05 -2.97 -11.31
CA ALA A 508 -17.41 -3.53 -11.35
C ALA A 508 -17.55 -4.58 -12.44
N SER A 509 -17.01 -4.33 -13.66
CA SER A 509 -17.03 -5.28 -14.78
C SER A 509 -16.24 -6.56 -14.47
N VAL A 510 -15.07 -6.43 -13.80
CA VAL A 510 -14.24 -7.56 -13.35
C VAL A 510 -14.99 -8.44 -12.36
N ILE A 511 -15.66 -7.84 -11.36
CA ILE A 511 -16.46 -8.57 -10.38
C ILE A 511 -17.67 -9.24 -11.07
N ALA A 512 -18.35 -8.53 -11.96
CA ALA A 512 -19.48 -9.07 -12.70
C ALA A 512 -19.09 -10.25 -13.61
N ALA A 513 -17.94 -10.17 -14.29
CA ALA A 513 -17.41 -11.27 -15.11
C ALA A 513 -17.19 -12.53 -14.27
N ARG A 514 -16.51 -12.38 -13.11
CA ARG A 514 -16.29 -13.51 -12.18
C ARG A 514 -17.61 -14.16 -11.74
N ARG A 515 -18.61 -13.35 -11.37
CA ARG A 515 -19.92 -13.86 -10.92
C ARG A 515 -20.71 -14.57 -12.01
N ARG A 516 -20.32 -14.38 -13.28
CA ARG A 516 -20.88 -15.10 -14.44
C ARG A 516 -20.01 -16.28 -14.89
N GLY A 517 -18.98 -16.65 -14.08
CA GLY A 517 -18.02 -17.69 -14.46
C GLY A 517 -17.11 -17.32 -15.64
N LYS A 518 -17.02 -16.02 -15.98
CA LYS A 518 -16.17 -15.50 -17.07
C LYS A 518 -14.83 -15.01 -16.55
N ILE A 519 -13.81 -15.04 -17.42
CA ILE A 519 -12.51 -14.44 -17.15
C ILE A 519 -12.67 -12.92 -17.05
N ALA A 520 -11.88 -12.28 -16.19
CA ALA A 520 -11.84 -10.84 -16.09
C ALA A 520 -11.50 -10.19 -17.44
N PRO A 521 -12.18 -9.11 -17.82
CA PRO A 521 -11.81 -8.36 -19.01
C PRO A 521 -10.40 -7.80 -18.86
N THR A 522 -9.63 -7.79 -19.95
CA THR A 522 -8.28 -7.18 -19.97
C THR A 522 -8.36 -5.70 -19.59
N LEU A 523 -7.33 -5.24 -18.89
CA LEU A 523 -7.23 -3.82 -18.57
C LEU A 523 -6.90 -3.02 -19.84
N PRO A 524 -7.72 -2.04 -20.24
CA PRO A 524 -7.46 -1.26 -21.45
C PRO A 524 -6.13 -0.51 -21.38
N ILE A 525 -5.49 -0.29 -22.55
CA ILE A 525 -4.18 0.38 -22.64
C ILE A 525 -4.34 1.91 -22.50
N SER A 526 -5.43 2.47 -22.98
CA SER A 526 -5.78 3.89 -22.85
C SER A 526 -7.28 4.06 -22.68
N ALA A 527 -7.72 5.23 -22.20
CA ALA A 527 -9.12 5.62 -22.33
C ALA A 527 -9.44 5.65 -23.85
N VAL A 528 -10.40 4.84 -24.26
CA VAL A 528 -10.98 4.98 -25.60
C VAL A 528 -11.72 6.31 -25.59
N ASN A 529 -11.22 7.28 -26.37
CA ASN A 529 -11.90 8.57 -26.59
C ASN A 529 -13.25 8.36 -27.26
#